data_f11ca08cfea24956ebf3220fdbfbc33e
#
_entry.id   f11ca08cfea24956ebf3220fdbfbc33e
#
_cell.length_a   1.000
_cell.length_b   1.000
_cell.length_c   1.000
_cell.angle_alpha   90.00
_cell.angle_beta   90.00
_cell.angle_gamma   90.00
#
_symmetry.space_group_name_H-M   'P 1'
#
loop_
_entity.id
_entity.type
_entity.pdbx_description
1 polymer ?
#
loop_
_entity_poly.entity_id
_entity_poly.type
_entity_poly.pdbx_seq_one_letter_code
_entity_poly.pdbx_strand_id
1 'polypeptide(L)'
;MASASYQTRRDEIETYFDRTAADAWAALTSDAPVSRIRRTVRRGRDAMRETLMDWLPEDLTGSTLIDAGCGTGTLAIEAAQRGAEVVAVDLSPTLVNLARERLRDLNQTLDVTFLVGDMRDMDLGSFDYAVAMDSLIHYDVADGVHTLEAMAAQIHRKVVFTFAPKTPLLALMHAAGKCFPRADRAPSIEPVSPGRLSRHLDEVGLTQDWVAGRSHRIDVGFYKSHAMELTRQ
;
A
#
# COMPACT_ATOMS: atom_id res chain seq x y z
N MET A 1 -13.24 16.85 -0.92
CA MET A 1 -13.42 16.41 0.48
C MET A 1 -13.59 14.90 0.50
N ALA A 2 -12.97 14.21 1.48
CA ALA A 2 -13.13 12.77 1.62
C ALA A 2 -14.59 12.40 2.00
N SER A 3 -15.07 11.23 1.52
CA SER A 3 -16.41 10.73 1.87
C SER A 3 -16.49 10.35 3.35
N ALA A 4 -17.70 10.30 3.92
CA ALA A 4 -17.88 9.82 5.29
C ALA A 4 -17.48 8.34 5.45
N SER A 5 -17.67 7.51 4.41
CA SER A 5 -17.23 6.11 4.37
C SER A 5 -15.71 6.00 4.44
N TYR A 6 -15.00 6.83 3.70
CA TYR A 6 -13.54 6.90 3.73
C TYR A 6 -13.02 7.25 5.12
N GLN A 7 -13.57 8.30 5.75
CA GLN A 7 -13.14 8.74 7.08
C GLN A 7 -13.35 7.64 8.13
N THR A 8 -14.53 7.03 8.15
CA THR A 8 -14.80 5.92 9.06
C THR A 8 -13.82 4.76 8.86
N ARG A 9 -13.55 4.40 7.61
CA ARG A 9 -12.63 3.31 7.29
C ARG A 9 -11.19 3.65 7.67
N ARG A 10 -10.74 4.88 7.42
CA ARG A 10 -9.44 5.37 7.82
C ARG A 10 -9.22 5.24 9.33
N ASP A 11 -10.20 5.68 10.14
CA ASP A 11 -10.13 5.62 11.60
C ASP A 11 -10.09 4.16 12.12
N GLU A 12 -10.82 3.24 11.46
CA GLU A 12 -10.75 1.79 11.75
C GLU A 12 -9.35 1.22 11.43
N ILE A 13 -8.76 1.60 10.29
CA ILE A 13 -7.43 1.16 9.85
C ILE A 13 -6.37 1.68 10.82
N GLU A 14 -6.38 2.97 11.14
CA GLU A 14 -5.46 3.60 12.08
C GLU A 14 -5.51 2.88 13.44
N THR A 15 -6.70 2.75 14.03
CA THR A 15 -6.88 2.09 15.33
C THR A 15 -6.36 0.66 15.34
N TYR A 16 -6.63 -0.09 14.28
CA TYR A 16 -6.21 -1.49 14.19
C TYR A 16 -4.69 -1.62 14.08
N PHE A 17 -4.06 -0.92 13.15
CA PHE A 17 -2.61 -1.03 12.92
C PHE A 17 -1.79 -0.37 14.02
N ASP A 18 -2.32 0.66 14.67
CA ASP A 18 -1.61 1.34 15.75
C ASP A 18 -1.69 0.56 17.08
N ARG A 19 -2.84 -0.03 17.42
CA ARG A 19 -3.08 -0.62 18.74
C ARG A 19 -3.14 -2.14 18.76
N THR A 20 -3.70 -2.76 17.72
CA THR A 20 -4.02 -4.19 17.74
C THR A 20 -3.00 -5.03 16.98
N ALA A 21 -2.49 -4.55 15.87
CA ALA A 21 -1.67 -5.33 14.96
C ALA A 21 -0.20 -4.91 14.90
N ALA A 22 0.22 -3.85 15.59
CA ALA A 22 1.57 -3.30 15.47
C ALA A 22 2.66 -4.36 15.68
N ASP A 23 2.62 -5.12 16.80
CA ASP A 23 3.60 -6.16 17.09
C ASP A 23 3.57 -7.30 16.06
N ALA A 24 2.35 -7.71 15.65
CA ALA A 24 2.18 -8.75 14.66
C ALA A 24 2.71 -8.33 13.29
N TRP A 25 2.55 -7.05 12.95
CA TRP A 25 3.03 -6.45 11.70
C TRP A 25 4.54 -6.25 11.73
N ALA A 26 5.09 -5.79 12.86
CA ALA A 26 6.52 -5.72 13.10
C ALA A 26 7.19 -7.09 12.90
N ALA A 27 6.63 -8.15 13.49
CA ALA A 27 7.12 -9.51 13.30
C ALA A 27 6.96 -10.02 11.88
N LEU A 28 5.86 -9.69 11.20
CA LEU A 28 5.59 -10.11 9.82
C LEU A 28 6.59 -9.52 8.82
N THR A 29 7.03 -8.29 9.05
CA THR A 29 7.94 -7.53 8.18
C THR A 29 9.39 -7.55 8.64
N SER A 30 9.79 -8.50 9.50
CA SER A 30 11.15 -8.74 9.98
C SER A 30 11.52 -10.21 9.80
N ASP A 31 12.73 -10.59 10.17
CA ASP A 31 13.20 -11.99 10.16
C ASP A 31 12.73 -12.81 11.37
N ALA A 32 11.92 -12.23 12.26
CA ALA A 32 11.41 -12.91 13.43
C ALA A 32 10.64 -14.19 13.07
N PRO A 33 10.73 -15.27 13.89
CA PRO A 33 9.97 -16.49 13.68
C PRO A 33 8.47 -16.22 13.72
N VAL A 34 7.74 -16.71 12.70
CA VAL A 34 6.29 -16.56 12.59
C VAL A 34 5.61 -17.91 12.31
N SER A 35 4.31 -18.01 12.56
CA SER A 35 3.52 -19.20 12.26
C SER A 35 3.58 -19.57 10.77
N ARG A 36 3.24 -20.84 10.42
CA ARG A 36 3.20 -21.31 9.01
C ARG A 36 2.34 -20.41 8.12
N ILE A 37 1.18 -19.96 8.62
CA ILE A 37 0.27 -19.07 7.90
C ILE A 37 0.96 -17.72 7.65
N ARG A 38 1.48 -17.08 8.69
CA ARG A 38 2.18 -15.79 8.57
C ARG A 38 3.42 -15.88 7.69
N ARG A 39 4.09 -17.04 7.65
CA ARG A 39 5.22 -17.27 6.72
C ARG A 39 4.78 -17.24 5.25
N THR A 40 3.62 -17.79 4.91
CA THR A 40 3.09 -17.69 3.53
C THR A 40 2.70 -16.27 3.18
N VAL A 41 2.15 -15.50 4.14
CA VAL A 41 1.85 -14.07 3.95
C VAL A 41 3.13 -13.27 3.74
N ARG A 42 4.17 -13.48 4.57
CA ARG A 42 5.48 -12.83 4.41
C ARG A 42 6.05 -13.06 3.02
N ARG A 43 6.16 -14.35 2.59
CA ARG A 43 6.66 -14.70 1.25
C ARG A 43 5.86 -14.03 0.13
N GLY A 44 4.53 -13.97 0.26
CA GLY A 44 3.68 -13.31 -0.74
C GLY A 44 3.91 -11.80 -0.78
N ARG A 45 4.09 -11.17 0.37
CA ARG A 45 4.41 -9.74 0.47
C ARG A 45 5.80 -9.42 -0.09
N ASP A 46 6.79 -10.26 0.21
CA ASP A 46 8.14 -10.08 -0.32
C ASP A 46 8.13 -10.16 -1.84
N ALA A 47 7.48 -11.18 -2.42
CA ALA A 47 7.32 -11.31 -3.87
C ALA A 47 6.54 -10.12 -4.49
N MET A 48 5.54 -9.56 -3.78
CA MET A 48 4.82 -8.38 -4.24
C MET A 48 5.71 -7.14 -4.23
N ARG A 49 6.47 -6.92 -3.15
CA ARG A 49 7.42 -5.82 -3.06
C ARG A 49 8.45 -5.89 -4.20
N GLU A 50 9.06 -7.06 -4.40
CA GLU A 50 9.96 -7.31 -5.53
C GLU A 50 9.29 -6.95 -6.86
N THR A 51 8.06 -7.42 -7.10
CA THR A 51 7.31 -7.10 -8.33
C THR A 51 7.12 -5.59 -8.53
N LEU A 52 6.71 -4.85 -7.48
CA LEU A 52 6.50 -3.41 -7.59
C LEU A 52 7.82 -2.66 -7.81
N MET A 53 8.89 -3.09 -7.13
CA MET A 53 10.22 -2.51 -7.29
C MET A 53 10.82 -2.79 -8.66
N ASP A 54 10.57 -3.98 -9.26
CA ASP A 54 11.00 -4.32 -10.63
C ASP A 54 10.25 -3.51 -11.71
N TRP A 55 9.12 -2.90 -11.35
CA TRP A 55 8.37 -2.02 -12.26
C TRP A 55 8.86 -0.57 -12.22
N LEU A 56 9.69 -0.23 -11.25
CA LEU A 56 10.42 1.02 -11.18
C LEU A 56 11.81 0.88 -11.80
N PRO A 57 12.49 1.98 -12.14
CA PRO A 57 13.90 1.93 -12.56
C PRO A 57 14.79 1.28 -11.50
N GLU A 58 15.81 0.55 -11.94
CA GLU A 58 16.83 -0.02 -11.06
C GLU A 58 17.65 1.08 -10.37
N ASP A 59 17.98 2.14 -11.12
CA ASP A 59 18.59 3.37 -10.62
C ASP A 59 17.53 4.47 -10.52
N LEU A 60 17.26 4.93 -9.31
CA LEU A 60 16.32 6.01 -8.97
C LEU A 60 17.04 7.30 -8.58
N THR A 61 18.35 7.40 -8.82
CA THR A 61 19.12 8.60 -8.49
C THR A 61 18.51 9.84 -9.14
N GLY A 62 18.27 10.87 -8.32
CA GLY A 62 17.65 12.13 -8.74
C GLY A 62 16.15 12.04 -8.99
N SER A 63 15.50 10.92 -8.63
CA SER A 63 14.05 10.77 -8.68
C SER A 63 13.44 10.90 -7.30
N THR A 64 12.21 11.43 -7.26
CA THR A 64 11.39 11.52 -6.05
C THR A 64 10.31 10.44 -6.04
N LEU A 65 10.06 9.82 -4.88
CA LEU A 65 9.09 8.75 -4.72
C LEU A 65 8.23 8.94 -3.47
N ILE A 66 6.92 8.75 -3.59
CA ILE A 66 6.02 8.62 -2.44
C ILE A 66 5.64 7.15 -2.21
N ASP A 67 5.82 6.67 -0.97
CA ASP A 67 5.32 5.37 -0.48
C ASP A 67 4.06 5.61 0.38
N ALA A 68 2.90 5.36 -0.22
CA ALA A 68 1.59 5.65 0.35
C ALA A 68 1.02 4.43 1.11
N GLY A 69 1.04 4.50 2.44
CA GLY A 69 0.77 3.38 3.34
C GLY A 69 2.02 2.53 3.56
N CYS A 70 3.11 3.19 3.93
CA CYS A 70 4.44 2.60 3.99
C CYS A 70 4.61 1.55 5.10
N GLY A 71 3.73 1.52 6.09
CA GLY A 71 3.82 0.61 7.23
C GLY A 71 5.18 0.72 7.94
N THR A 72 5.92 -0.37 7.94
CA THR A 72 7.25 -0.45 8.58
C THR A 72 8.41 -0.02 7.68
N GLY A 73 8.14 0.66 6.55
CA GLY A 73 9.10 1.35 5.73
C GLY A 73 9.99 0.47 4.82
N THR A 74 9.71 -0.82 4.69
CA THR A 74 10.60 -1.73 3.95
C THR A 74 10.76 -1.32 2.48
N LEU A 75 9.67 -0.95 1.80
CA LEU A 75 9.69 -0.52 0.40
C LEU A 75 10.36 0.85 0.26
N ALA A 76 10.02 1.80 1.13
CA ALA A 76 10.62 3.12 1.14
C ALA A 76 12.14 3.07 1.29
N ILE A 77 12.65 2.22 2.20
CA ILE A 77 14.08 2.00 2.40
C ILE A 77 14.72 1.41 1.13
N GLU A 78 14.09 0.40 0.52
CA GLU A 78 14.60 -0.22 -0.71
C GLU A 78 14.65 0.78 -1.88
N ALA A 79 13.63 1.63 -2.03
CA ALA A 79 13.63 2.69 -3.05
C ALA A 79 14.76 3.72 -2.81
N ALA A 80 15.01 4.11 -1.56
CA ALA A 80 16.09 5.01 -1.21
C ALA A 80 17.48 4.36 -1.40
N GLN A 81 17.60 3.05 -1.21
CA GLN A 81 18.84 2.31 -1.54
C GLN A 81 19.11 2.29 -3.05
N ARG A 82 18.09 2.45 -3.90
CA ARG A 82 18.22 2.66 -5.35
C ARG A 82 18.48 4.13 -5.71
N GLY A 83 18.61 5.03 -4.73
CA GLY A 83 18.98 6.43 -4.92
C GLY A 83 17.80 7.42 -4.97
N ALA A 84 16.57 7.00 -4.70
CA ALA A 84 15.42 7.91 -4.64
C ALA A 84 15.45 8.79 -3.39
N GLU A 85 14.97 10.03 -3.52
CA GLU A 85 14.45 10.82 -2.40
C GLU A 85 13.02 10.33 -2.11
N VAL A 86 12.77 9.81 -0.90
CA VAL A 86 11.51 9.14 -0.57
C VAL A 86 10.75 9.87 0.52
N VAL A 87 9.48 10.16 0.27
CA VAL A 87 8.49 10.51 1.29
C VAL A 87 7.60 9.30 1.53
N ALA A 88 7.54 8.83 2.78
CA ALA A 88 6.82 7.62 3.16
C ALA A 88 5.76 7.97 4.22
N VAL A 89 4.49 7.69 3.92
CA VAL A 89 3.35 8.12 4.74
C VAL A 89 2.57 6.91 5.23
N ASP A 90 2.21 6.88 6.50
CA ASP A 90 1.28 5.89 7.07
C ASP A 90 0.40 6.50 8.15
N LEU A 91 -0.79 5.96 8.34
CA LEU A 91 -1.73 6.39 9.37
C LEU A 91 -1.26 6.05 10.78
N SER A 92 -0.51 4.95 10.96
CA SER A 92 -0.09 4.44 12.26
C SER A 92 1.20 5.09 12.73
N PRO A 93 1.18 5.92 13.79
CA PRO A 93 2.40 6.44 14.40
C PRO A 93 3.33 5.34 14.91
N THR A 94 2.79 4.22 15.38
CA THR A 94 3.59 3.07 15.84
C THR A 94 4.39 2.44 14.70
N LEU A 95 3.77 2.21 13.54
CA LEU A 95 4.47 1.65 12.38
C LEU A 95 5.50 2.63 11.80
N VAL A 96 5.17 3.92 11.73
CA VAL A 96 6.09 4.97 11.29
C VAL A 96 7.31 5.09 12.22
N ASN A 97 7.12 5.00 13.54
CA ASN A 97 8.23 5.01 14.47
C ASN A 97 9.13 3.78 14.30
N LEU A 98 8.56 2.61 14.09
CA LEU A 98 9.32 1.39 13.77
C LEU A 98 10.09 1.52 12.44
N ALA A 99 9.50 2.14 11.42
CA ALA A 99 10.20 2.43 10.17
C ALA A 99 11.42 3.35 10.36
N ARG A 100 11.26 4.39 11.19
CA ARG A 100 12.38 5.29 11.56
C ARG A 100 13.48 4.57 12.35
N GLU A 101 13.12 3.65 13.23
CA GLU A 101 14.08 2.81 13.96
C GLU A 101 14.87 1.91 13.00
N ARG A 102 14.18 1.22 12.11
CA ARG A 102 14.81 0.37 11.09
C ARG A 102 15.79 1.15 10.20
N LEU A 103 15.40 2.34 9.76
CA LEU A 103 16.27 3.19 8.96
C LEU A 103 17.54 3.53 9.72
N ARG A 104 17.43 3.89 11.01
CA ARG A 104 18.61 4.19 11.87
C ARG A 104 19.52 2.98 12.06
N ASP A 105 18.95 1.78 12.23
CA ASP A 105 19.70 0.56 12.47
C ASP A 105 20.52 0.09 11.25
N LEU A 106 20.15 0.55 10.04
CA LEU A 106 20.92 0.24 8.82
C LEU A 106 22.30 0.92 8.78
N ASN A 107 22.55 1.94 9.61
CA ASN A 107 23.79 2.75 9.57
C ASN A 107 24.15 3.25 8.15
N GLN A 108 23.14 3.54 7.33
CA GLN A 108 23.25 4.08 5.97
C GLN A 108 22.64 5.48 5.94
N THR A 109 23.24 6.37 5.17
CA THR A 109 22.65 7.68 4.89
C THR A 109 21.72 7.53 3.68
N LEU A 110 20.43 7.34 3.93
CA LEU A 110 19.39 7.23 2.92
C LEU A 110 18.43 8.42 3.03
N ASP A 111 17.97 8.91 1.90
CA ASP A 111 17.06 10.06 1.85
C ASP A 111 15.61 9.58 1.98
N VAL A 112 15.16 9.38 3.21
CA VAL A 112 13.79 8.96 3.52
C VAL A 112 13.19 9.83 4.60
N THR A 113 12.06 10.47 4.28
CA THR A 113 11.23 11.20 5.24
C THR A 113 9.98 10.38 5.58
N PHE A 114 9.88 9.91 6.82
CA PHE A 114 8.70 9.20 7.33
C PHE A 114 7.71 10.14 8.00
N LEU A 115 6.46 10.13 7.57
CA LEU A 115 5.38 11.01 8.03
C LEU A 115 4.19 10.19 8.55
N VAL A 116 3.60 10.65 9.65
CA VAL A 116 2.32 10.13 10.14
C VAL A 116 1.21 10.98 9.55
N GLY A 117 0.29 10.37 8.80
CA GLY A 117 -0.81 11.08 8.19
C GLY A 117 -1.55 10.27 7.14
N ASP A 118 -2.59 10.89 6.61
CA ASP A 118 -3.39 10.32 5.53
C ASP A 118 -2.77 10.66 4.18
N MET A 119 -2.45 9.65 3.38
CA MET A 119 -1.88 9.80 2.03
C MET A 119 -2.73 10.68 1.10
N ARG A 120 -4.01 10.87 1.42
CA ARG A 120 -4.97 11.65 0.63
C ARG A 120 -5.01 13.12 1.01
N ASP A 121 -4.75 13.45 2.27
CA ASP A 121 -4.96 14.78 2.84
C ASP A 121 -3.67 15.61 2.94
N MET A 122 -2.53 15.04 2.56
CA MET A 122 -1.23 15.70 2.69
C MET A 122 -0.85 16.42 1.40
N ASP A 123 -0.59 17.70 1.49
CA ASP A 123 0.08 18.46 0.43
C ASP A 123 1.60 18.25 0.55
N LEU A 124 2.07 17.18 -0.08
CA LEU A 124 3.46 16.74 -0.01
C LEU A 124 4.30 17.21 -1.21
N GLY A 125 3.70 17.97 -2.12
CA GLY A 125 4.34 18.38 -3.36
C GLY A 125 4.15 17.37 -4.49
N SER A 126 5.11 17.31 -5.41
CA SER A 126 5.05 16.47 -6.61
C SER A 126 6.18 15.45 -6.60
N PHE A 127 5.91 14.26 -7.16
CA PHE A 127 6.86 13.16 -7.21
C PHE A 127 6.95 12.56 -8.63
N ASP A 128 8.06 11.92 -8.93
CA ASP A 128 8.19 11.13 -10.16
C ASP A 128 7.37 9.85 -10.09
N TYR A 129 7.41 9.17 -8.94
CA TYR A 129 6.81 7.86 -8.72
C TYR A 129 5.95 7.82 -7.46
N ALA A 130 4.89 7.00 -7.52
CA ALA A 130 4.12 6.63 -6.34
C ALA A 130 4.03 5.11 -6.23
N VAL A 131 4.12 4.61 -5.00
CA VAL A 131 3.85 3.21 -4.66
C VAL A 131 2.78 3.16 -3.58
N ALA A 132 1.81 2.24 -3.72
CA ALA A 132 0.78 1.97 -2.73
C ALA A 132 0.60 0.45 -2.58
N MET A 133 1.43 -0.17 -1.72
CA MET A 133 1.44 -1.61 -1.52
C MET A 133 0.56 -2.01 -0.35
N ASP A 134 -0.50 -2.80 -0.62
CA ASP A 134 -1.44 -3.33 0.37
C ASP A 134 -2.10 -2.27 1.28
N SER A 135 -2.12 -1.00 0.85
CA SER A 135 -2.75 0.11 1.56
C SER A 135 -4.18 0.38 1.07
N LEU A 136 -4.42 0.32 -0.23
CA LEU A 136 -5.74 0.60 -0.83
C LEU A 136 -6.75 -0.56 -0.67
N ILE A 137 -6.29 -1.75 -0.31
CA ILE A 137 -7.10 -2.97 -0.22
C ILE A 137 -8.21 -2.92 0.85
N HIS A 138 -8.14 -1.96 1.75
CA HIS A 138 -9.07 -1.77 2.86
C HIS A 138 -10.24 -0.82 2.52
N TYR A 139 -10.12 -0.05 1.45
CA TYR A 139 -11.13 0.90 1.00
C TYR A 139 -12.06 0.27 -0.04
N ASP A 140 -13.29 0.73 -0.10
CA ASP A 140 -14.13 0.34 -1.23
C ASP A 140 -13.55 0.87 -2.55
N VAL A 141 -14.03 0.34 -3.67
CA VAL A 141 -13.42 0.64 -4.97
C VAL A 141 -13.53 2.13 -5.33
N ALA A 142 -14.60 2.81 -4.95
CA ALA A 142 -14.78 4.23 -5.27
C ALA A 142 -13.82 5.10 -4.44
N ASP A 143 -13.74 4.86 -3.12
CA ASP A 143 -12.83 5.57 -2.24
C ASP A 143 -11.35 5.28 -2.60
N GLY A 144 -11.02 4.03 -2.96
CA GLY A 144 -9.68 3.64 -3.42
C GLY A 144 -9.28 4.34 -4.73
N VAL A 145 -10.20 4.43 -5.69
CA VAL A 145 -9.96 5.10 -6.99
C VAL A 145 -9.85 6.62 -6.81
N HIS A 146 -10.67 7.24 -5.97
CA HIS A 146 -10.51 8.66 -5.66
C HIS A 146 -9.18 8.96 -4.93
N THR A 147 -8.66 8.01 -4.14
CA THR A 147 -7.33 8.14 -3.54
C THR A 147 -6.24 8.05 -4.60
N LEU A 148 -6.37 7.13 -5.56
CA LEU A 148 -5.46 7.03 -6.72
C LEU A 148 -5.51 8.28 -7.59
N GLU A 149 -6.69 8.85 -7.84
CA GLU A 149 -6.87 10.09 -8.59
C GLU A 149 -6.15 11.26 -7.90
N ALA A 150 -6.37 11.45 -6.59
CA ALA A 150 -5.71 12.50 -5.82
C ALA A 150 -4.17 12.33 -5.81
N MET A 151 -3.69 11.10 -5.68
CA MET A 151 -2.27 10.77 -5.74
C MET A 151 -1.71 11.04 -7.14
N ALA A 152 -2.36 10.55 -8.19
CA ALA A 152 -1.92 10.68 -9.58
C ALA A 152 -1.81 12.15 -10.04
N ALA A 153 -2.60 13.06 -9.46
CA ALA A 153 -2.51 14.49 -9.71
C ALA A 153 -1.14 15.09 -9.32
N GLN A 154 -0.42 14.45 -8.39
CA GLN A 154 0.88 14.88 -7.89
C GLN A 154 2.05 14.07 -8.50
N ILE A 155 1.78 13.08 -9.38
CA ILE A 155 2.80 12.17 -9.91
C ILE A 155 3.09 12.48 -11.38
N HIS A 156 4.38 12.49 -11.73
CA HIS A 156 4.82 12.87 -13.08
C HIS A 156 5.00 11.68 -14.02
N ARG A 157 5.32 10.48 -13.52
CA ARG A 157 5.71 9.37 -14.40
C ARG A 157 4.89 8.11 -14.20
N LYS A 158 4.85 7.56 -12.98
CA LYS A 158 4.24 6.25 -12.76
C LYS A 158 3.66 6.10 -11.35
N VAL A 159 2.50 5.45 -11.27
CA VAL A 159 1.90 4.95 -10.05
C VAL A 159 1.89 3.43 -10.10
N VAL A 160 2.44 2.75 -9.10
CA VAL A 160 2.35 1.31 -8.93
C VAL A 160 1.59 1.02 -7.63
N PHE A 161 0.57 0.19 -7.71
CA PHE A 161 -0.28 -0.07 -6.56
C PHE A 161 -0.81 -1.49 -6.54
N THR A 162 -1.37 -1.90 -5.40
CA THR A 162 -2.02 -3.20 -5.28
C THR A 162 -3.48 -3.06 -4.87
N PHE A 163 -4.26 -4.05 -5.28
CA PHE A 163 -5.64 -4.25 -4.86
C PHE A 163 -5.90 -5.71 -4.53
N ALA A 164 -6.90 -5.98 -3.70
CA ALA A 164 -7.30 -7.35 -3.37
C ALA A 164 -8.16 -7.93 -4.51
N PRO A 165 -7.70 -9.00 -5.18
CA PRO A 165 -8.47 -9.58 -6.27
C PRO A 165 -9.71 -10.30 -5.73
N LYS A 166 -10.85 -10.20 -6.44
CA LYS A 166 -12.07 -10.93 -6.08
C LYS A 166 -11.86 -12.43 -6.31
N THR A 167 -11.70 -13.19 -5.23
CA THR A 167 -11.55 -14.64 -5.25
C THR A 167 -12.59 -15.30 -4.34
N PRO A 168 -12.99 -16.56 -4.61
CA PRO A 168 -13.92 -17.29 -3.73
C PRO A 168 -13.42 -17.35 -2.28
N LEU A 169 -12.11 -17.53 -2.07
CA LEU A 169 -11.51 -17.58 -0.74
C LEU A 169 -11.63 -16.23 -0.01
N LEU A 170 -11.28 -15.12 -0.67
CA LEU A 170 -11.43 -13.78 -0.07
C LEU A 170 -12.88 -13.43 0.18
N ALA A 171 -13.81 -13.82 -0.71
CA ALA A 171 -15.25 -13.66 -0.49
C ALA A 171 -15.72 -14.45 0.73
N LEU A 172 -15.25 -15.69 0.90
CA LEU A 172 -15.54 -16.51 2.08
C LEU A 172 -14.95 -15.90 3.36
N MET A 173 -13.70 -15.47 3.33
CA MET A 173 -13.05 -14.82 4.47
C MET A 173 -13.75 -13.52 4.87
N HIS A 174 -14.18 -12.71 3.89
CA HIS A 174 -14.97 -11.50 4.13
C HIS A 174 -16.32 -11.84 4.78
N ALA A 175 -17.03 -12.87 4.28
CA ALA A 175 -18.28 -13.32 4.87
C ALA A 175 -18.09 -13.86 6.29
N ALA A 176 -17.07 -14.69 6.53
CA ALA A 176 -16.73 -15.22 7.84
C ALA A 176 -16.30 -14.12 8.82
N GLY A 177 -15.55 -13.12 8.35
CA GLY A 177 -15.14 -11.96 9.16
C GLY A 177 -16.33 -11.21 9.77
N LYS A 178 -17.49 -11.19 9.11
CA LYS A 178 -18.70 -10.55 9.63
C LYS A 178 -19.29 -11.27 10.87
N CYS A 179 -18.90 -12.51 11.13
CA CYS A 179 -19.39 -13.31 12.25
C CYS A 179 -18.60 -13.12 13.54
N PHE A 180 -17.43 -12.43 13.51
CA PHE A 180 -16.63 -12.20 14.70
C PHE A 180 -16.95 -10.86 15.40
N PRO A 181 -16.72 -10.71 16.73
CA PRO A 181 -16.91 -9.45 17.44
C PRO A 181 -16.12 -8.29 16.83
N ARG A 182 -16.68 -7.06 16.87
CA ARG A 182 -16.09 -5.89 16.21
C ARG A 182 -14.76 -5.43 16.82
N ALA A 183 -14.53 -5.68 18.09
CA ALA A 183 -13.39 -5.15 18.86
C ALA A 183 -12.01 -5.69 18.41
N ASP A 184 -11.95 -6.89 17.82
CA ASP A 184 -10.68 -7.57 17.44
C ASP A 184 -10.58 -7.84 15.93
N ARG A 185 -11.37 -7.15 15.12
CA ARG A 185 -11.37 -7.39 13.67
C ARG A 185 -10.27 -6.61 12.98
N ALA A 186 -9.49 -7.32 12.16
CA ALA A 186 -8.73 -6.67 11.10
C ALA A 186 -9.68 -5.85 10.21
N PRO A 187 -9.27 -4.66 9.74
CA PRO A 187 -10.03 -3.92 8.75
C PRO A 187 -10.41 -4.84 7.59
N SER A 188 -11.65 -4.76 7.13
CA SER A 188 -12.09 -5.64 6.05
C SER A 188 -11.24 -5.38 4.81
N ILE A 189 -10.87 -6.46 4.13
CA ILE A 189 -10.31 -6.38 2.79
C ILE A 189 -11.50 -6.27 1.83
N GLU A 190 -11.48 -5.30 0.91
CA GLU A 190 -12.52 -5.06 -0.07
C GLU A 190 -12.11 -5.61 -1.45
N PRO A 191 -12.52 -6.86 -1.80
CA PRO A 191 -12.09 -7.47 -3.04
C PRO A 191 -12.74 -6.82 -4.26
N VAL A 192 -11.93 -6.46 -5.25
CA VAL A 192 -12.38 -5.86 -6.51
C VAL A 192 -11.91 -6.71 -7.70
N SER A 193 -12.74 -6.81 -8.74
CA SER A 193 -12.30 -7.41 -10.01
C SER A 193 -11.55 -6.36 -10.86
N PRO A 194 -10.54 -6.77 -11.66
CA PRO A 194 -9.83 -5.85 -12.55
C PRO A 194 -10.75 -5.01 -13.43
N GLY A 195 -11.77 -5.63 -14.04
CA GLY A 195 -12.73 -4.91 -14.90
C GLY A 195 -13.62 -3.90 -14.15
N ARG A 196 -13.90 -4.13 -12.85
CA ARG A 196 -14.60 -3.14 -12.02
C ARG A 196 -13.67 -1.98 -11.67
N LEU A 197 -12.42 -2.29 -11.33
CA LEU A 197 -11.41 -1.27 -11.05
C LEU A 197 -11.19 -0.37 -12.28
N SER A 198 -10.94 -0.96 -13.47
CA SER A 198 -10.77 -0.20 -14.72
C SER A 198 -11.94 0.72 -15.01
N ARG A 199 -13.18 0.24 -14.85
CA ARG A 199 -14.37 1.08 -15.04
C ARG A 199 -14.38 2.30 -14.12
N HIS A 200 -14.07 2.14 -12.83
CA HIS A 200 -14.02 3.27 -11.92
C HIS A 200 -12.86 4.23 -12.22
N LEU A 201 -11.71 3.74 -12.70
CA LEU A 201 -10.63 4.61 -13.19
C LEU A 201 -11.08 5.45 -14.40
N ASP A 202 -11.87 4.86 -15.32
CA ASP A 202 -12.48 5.57 -16.45
C ASP A 202 -13.51 6.61 -15.98
N GLU A 203 -14.35 6.26 -15.02
CA GLU A 203 -15.41 7.13 -14.47
C GLU A 203 -14.85 8.41 -13.84
N VAL A 204 -13.69 8.36 -13.18
CA VAL A 204 -13.01 9.54 -12.62
C VAL A 204 -12.12 10.26 -13.64
N GLY A 205 -12.05 9.78 -14.88
CA GLY A 205 -11.27 10.40 -15.95
C GLY A 205 -9.76 10.15 -15.86
N LEU A 206 -9.32 9.28 -14.96
CA LEU A 206 -7.89 9.02 -14.76
C LEU A 206 -7.24 8.44 -16.01
N THR A 207 -7.96 7.65 -16.79
CA THR A 207 -7.50 7.05 -18.05
C THR A 207 -7.29 8.05 -19.20
N GLN A 208 -7.66 9.31 -19.03
CA GLN A 208 -7.39 10.35 -20.03
C GLN A 208 -5.90 10.73 -20.05
N ASP A 209 -5.25 10.76 -18.90
CA ASP A 209 -3.84 11.13 -18.74
C ASP A 209 -2.93 9.93 -18.41
N TRP A 210 -3.53 8.78 -18.08
CA TRP A 210 -2.82 7.61 -17.58
C TRP A 210 -3.20 6.34 -18.32
N VAL A 211 -2.20 5.55 -18.67
CA VAL A 211 -2.37 4.22 -19.30
C VAL A 211 -2.13 3.14 -18.25
N ALA A 212 -3.09 2.22 -18.15
CA ALA A 212 -2.88 0.99 -17.41
C ALA A 212 -1.86 0.11 -18.17
N GLY A 213 -0.77 -0.23 -17.51
CA GLY A 213 0.32 -1.04 -18.08
C GLY A 213 0.36 -2.45 -17.50
N ARG A 214 1.49 -2.81 -16.90
CA ARG A 214 1.70 -4.14 -16.33
C ARG A 214 0.71 -4.45 -15.22
N SER A 215 0.35 -5.72 -15.13
CA SER A 215 -0.56 -6.24 -14.11
C SER A 215 -0.07 -7.63 -13.73
N HIS A 216 0.09 -7.89 -12.42
CA HIS A 216 0.58 -9.16 -11.92
C HIS A 216 -0.12 -9.57 -10.62
N ARG A 217 -0.54 -10.85 -10.57
CA ARG A 217 -1.22 -11.41 -9.40
C ARG A 217 -0.29 -12.33 -8.64
N ILE A 218 -0.21 -12.12 -7.33
CA ILE A 218 0.47 -13.01 -6.39
C ILE A 218 -0.57 -13.75 -5.57
N ASP A 219 -0.47 -15.08 -5.57
CA ASP A 219 -1.37 -16.01 -4.87
C ASP A 219 -0.54 -17.04 -4.12
N VAL A 220 -0.14 -16.70 -2.90
CA VAL A 220 0.73 -17.54 -2.05
C VAL A 220 0.04 -17.82 -0.71
N GLY A 221 -0.55 -18.99 -0.57
CA GLY A 221 -1.28 -19.37 0.64
C GLY A 221 -2.41 -18.41 1.00
N PHE A 222 -2.26 -17.71 2.13
CA PHE A 222 -3.26 -16.72 2.58
C PHE A 222 -3.04 -15.31 2.00
N TYR A 223 -1.92 -15.05 1.34
CA TYR A 223 -1.67 -13.80 0.66
C TYR A 223 -2.19 -13.83 -0.77
N LYS A 224 -3.11 -12.93 -1.07
CA LYS A 224 -3.72 -12.78 -2.41
C LYS A 224 -3.81 -11.30 -2.71
N SER A 225 -2.94 -10.84 -3.58
CA SER A 225 -2.85 -9.44 -3.97
C SER A 225 -2.60 -9.33 -5.47
N HIS A 226 -2.98 -8.22 -6.06
CA HIS A 226 -2.85 -7.97 -7.49
C HIS A 226 -2.23 -6.59 -7.69
N ALA A 227 -1.05 -6.57 -8.29
CA ALA A 227 -0.36 -5.34 -8.67
C ALA A 227 -0.88 -4.79 -10.01
N MET A 228 -0.91 -3.48 -10.13
CA MET A 228 -1.18 -2.75 -11.37
C MET A 228 -0.29 -1.52 -11.44
N GLU A 229 0.16 -1.18 -12.65
CA GLU A 229 0.83 0.09 -12.91
C GLU A 229 -0.05 1.00 -13.75
N LEU A 230 0.05 2.29 -13.46
CA LEU A 230 -0.42 3.37 -14.31
C LEU A 230 0.79 4.21 -14.74
N THR A 231 0.92 4.48 -16.02
CA THR A 231 1.99 5.31 -16.57
C THR A 231 1.38 6.54 -17.21
N ARG A 232 1.93 7.71 -16.93
CA ARG A 232 1.46 8.97 -17.51
C ARG A 232 1.77 8.99 -19.00
N GLN A 233 0.82 9.50 -19.80
CA GLN A 233 0.97 9.68 -21.25
C GLN A 233 1.86 10.88 -21.58
#